data_00b3ae61fa971ed0fcc029f2a4e8ff26
#
_entry.id   00b3ae61fa971ed0fcc029f2a4e8ff26
#
_cell.length_a   1.000
_cell.length_b   1.000
_cell.length_c   1.000
_cell.angle_alpha   90.00
_cell.angle_beta   90.00
_cell.angle_gamma   90.00
#
_symmetry.space_group_name_H-M   'P 1'
#
loop_
_entity.id
_entity.type
_entity.pdbx_description
1 polymer ?
#
loop_
_entity_poly.entity_id
_entity_poly.type
_entity_poly.pdbx_seq_one_letter_code
_entity_poly.pdbx_strand_id
1 'polypeptide(L)'
;MKVLVWVVALFALAAGLVVAARYNEGYVLVVLPPYRVEIALSLLLILFVAGFLVLYSAVRLVSGAVQVPAKVRQYRLARRRDKAQETLLLALESYFEGRYSRAEQAAARSIALGEHKRLSAVIAARAAHELRAFDRRDRYLRQLAEGAPEENPLRAVTEAELLLDDRRPNDALGVLQALPQKHTAALRLELKAQQQTRQWEPVVGLVGELERRGVFDVEQAGQLRAHAVLENLRRPGLDAQSLDETWKRLSEPQKRDGAIAAAAAQSHMKLGRGADAQRIVEQSLTQKWNSELVALYGDVDGDAVKQIELAEEWLVLHPGDAALLLTLGKLCARQALWGKAQSYLEASIAVQPTYAAHLELAQLHERLGNPDGARRHYRASLDCALEILDGGGARLRLGPGRPTEQRDTNGFPP
;
A
#
# COMPACT_ATOMS: atom_id res chain seq x y z
N MET A 1 -50.88 -12.12 33.62
CA MET A 1 -52.25 -12.01 33.09
C MET A 1 -52.79 -13.32 32.54
N LYS A 2 -52.12 -14.08 31.67
CA LYS A 2 -52.66 -15.36 31.12
C LYS A 2 -52.95 -16.43 32.21
N VAL A 3 -52.11 -16.53 33.24
CA VAL A 3 -52.31 -17.48 34.36
C VAL A 3 -53.55 -17.13 35.18
N LEU A 4 -53.80 -15.84 35.44
CA LEU A 4 -54.96 -15.36 36.20
C LEU A 4 -56.27 -15.69 35.47
N VAL A 5 -56.31 -15.48 34.13
CA VAL A 5 -57.47 -15.83 33.30
C VAL A 5 -57.78 -17.33 33.36
N TRP A 6 -56.75 -18.18 33.33
CA TRP A 6 -56.90 -19.63 33.45
C TRP A 6 -57.41 -20.08 34.82
N VAL A 7 -56.93 -19.42 35.91
CA VAL A 7 -57.39 -19.72 37.26
C VAL A 7 -58.84 -19.31 37.42
N VAL A 8 -59.25 -18.15 36.90
CA VAL A 8 -60.65 -17.69 36.94
C VAL A 8 -61.58 -18.61 36.12
N ALA A 9 -61.11 -19.01 34.91
CA ALA A 9 -61.86 -19.95 34.07
C ALA A 9 -62.01 -21.34 34.70
N LEU A 10 -61.01 -21.80 35.44
CA LEU A 10 -61.06 -23.07 36.19
C LEU A 10 -62.03 -23.00 37.42
N PHE A 11 -62.00 -21.90 38.08
CA PHE A 11 -62.98 -21.61 39.19
C PHE A 11 -64.44 -21.51 38.70
N ALA A 12 -64.67 -20.84 37.57
CA ALA A 12 -65.99 -20.73 36.95
C ALA A 12 -66.47 -22.12 36.43
N LEU A 13 -65.58 -22.93 35.88
CA LEU A 13 -65.91 -24.29 35.49
C LEU A 13 -66.22 -25.18 36.67
N ALA A 14 -65.47 -25.10 37.77
CA ALA A 14 -65.72 -25.86 38.98
C ALA A 14 -67.08 -25.44 39.66
N ALA A 15 -67.38 -24.14 39.73
CA ALA A 15 -68.65 -23.65 40.21
C ALA A 15 -69.82 -24.07 39.37
N GLY A 16 -69.71 -24.06 38.04
CA GLY A 16 -70.71 -24.55 37.10
C GLY A 16 -70.94 -26.06 37.24
N LEU A 17 -69.91 -26.86 37.52
CA LEU A 17 -70.01 -28.30 37.76
C LEU A 17 -70.69 -28.66 39.05
N VAL A 18 -70.48 -27.87 40.15
CA VAL A 18 -71.16 -28.04 41.42
C VAL A 18 -72.66 -27.71 41.30
N VAL A 19 -73.01 -26.68 40.52
CA VAL A 19 -74.43 -26.33 40.29
C VAL A 19 -75.09 -27.41 39.40
N ALA A 20 -74.43 -27.91 38.37
CA ALA A 20 -74.93 -28.97 37.52
C ALA A 20 -75.10 -30.30 38.28
N ALA A 21 -74.24 -30.59 39.27
CA ALA A 21 -74.31 -31.77 40.11
C ALA A 21 -75.53 -31.78 41.03
N ARG A 22 -76.09 -30.60 41.40
CA ARG A 22 -77.32 -30.46 42.22
C ARG A 22 -78.61 -30.77 41.51
N TYR A 23 -78.60 -30.75 40.16
CA TYR A 23 -79.77 -31.00 39.30
C TYR A 23 -79.80 -32.35 38.68
N ASN A 24 -78.77 -33.22 38.78
CA ASN A 24 -78.62 -34.47 38.05
C ASN A 24 -78.53 -35.66 39.03
N GLU A 25 -79.60 -36.47 39.17
CA GLU A 25 -79.65 -37.71 39.95
C GLU A 25 -79.12 -38.94 39.14
N GLY A 26 -78.45 -38.69 38.02
CA GLY A 26 -77.89 -39.78 37.13
C GLY A 26 -76.72 -40.52 37.78
N TYR A 27 -76.76 -41.86 37.72
CA TYR A 27 -75.65 -42.70 38.15
C TYR A 27 -75.14 -43.56 36.94
N VAL A 28 -73.86 -43.85 36.94
CA VAL A 28 -73.23 -44.75 35.94
C VAL A 28 -72.94 -46.06 36.68
N LEU A 29 -73.54 -47.15 36.19
CA LEU A 29 -73.32 -48.49 36.71
C LEU A 29 -72.18 -49.16 35.96
N VAL A 30 -71.03 -49.36 36.60
CA VAL A 30 -69.91 -50.11 36.02
C VAL A 30 -69.98 -51.56 36.55
N VAL A 31 -70.31 -52.47 35.67
CA VAL A 31 -70.41 -53.89 36.01
C VAL A 31 -69.13 -54.62 35.57
N LEU A 32 -68.28 -54.91 36.53
CA LEU A 32 -67.14 -55.84 36.41
C LEU A 32 -67.41 -57.09 37.25
N PRO A 33 -67.76 -58.20 36.63
CA PRO A 33 -68.05 -59.38 37.45
C PRO A 33 -66.85 -59.76 38.32
N PRO A 34 -67.08 -60.05 39.68
CA PRO A 34 -68.29 -60.12 40.44
C PRO A 34 -68.72 -58.77 41.08
N TYR A 35 -68.12 -57.65 40.82
CA TYR A 35 -68.37 -56.35 41.46
C TYR A 35 -69.29 -55.47 40.60
N ARG A 36 -70.23 -54.82 41.29
CA ARG A 36 -71.07 -53.74 40.74
C ARG A 36 -70.73 -52.44 41.47
N VAL A 37 -70.25 -51.45 40.79
CA VAL A 37 -69.90 -50.17 41.37
C VAL A 37 -70.82 -49.11 40.75
N GLU A 38 -71.62 -48.45 41.65
CA GLU A 38 -72.45 -47.33 41.26
C GLU A 38 -71.70 -46.02 41.54
N ILE A 39 -71.45 -45.26 40.49
CA ILE A 39 -70.73 -44.01 40.57
C ILE A 39 -71.64 -42.88 40.11
N ALA A 40 -71.81 -41.84 40.95
CA ALA A 40 -72.56 -40.68 40.55
C ALA A 40 -71.97 -40.03 39.32
N LEU A 41 -72.76 -39.69 38.30
CA LEU A 41 -72.33 -39.05 37.08
C LEU A 41 -71.48 -37.84 37.29
N SER A 42 -71.78 -37.03 38.28
CA SER A 42 -71.08 -35.85 38.78
C SER A 42 -69.62 -36.18 39.20
N LEU A 43 -69.48 -37.31 39.97
CA LEU A 43 -68.17 -37.77 40.46
C LEU A 43 -67.27 -38.21 39.29
N LEU A 44 -67.85 -38.94 38.34
CA LEU A 44 -67.12 -39.43 37.11
C LEU A 44 -66.67 -38.27 36.28
N LEU A 45 -67.47 -37.23 36.11
CA LEU A 45 -67.12 -36.02 35.35
C LEU A 45 -66.02 -35.21 36.01
N ILE A 46 -66.08 -35.09 37.37
CA ILE A 46 -64.98 -34.43 38.13
C ILE A 46 -63.66 -35.21 37.97
N LEU A 47 -63.72 -36.54 38.08
CA LEU A 47 -62.58 -37.40 37.95
C LEU A 47 -61.95 -37.30 36.52
N PHE A 48 -62.79 -37.19 35.48
CA PHE A 48 -62.37 -37.01 34.11
C PHE A 48 -61.69 -35.65 33.89
N VAL A 49 -62.26 -34.56 34.38
CA VAL A 49 -61.68 -33.20 34.33
C VAL A 49 -60.38 -33.15 35.12
N ALA A 50 -60.32 -33.73 36.30
CA ALA A 50 -59.10 -33.81 37.11
C ALA A 50 -58.00 -34.60 36.40
N GLY A 51 -58.31 -35.76 35.81
CA GLY A 51 -57.41 -36.58 35.03
C GLY A 51 -56.85 -35.82 33.80
N PHE A 52 -57.73 -35.10 33.09
CA PHE A 52 -57.34 -34.27 31.96
C PHE A 52 -56.39 -33.14 32.38
N LEU A 53 -56.65 -32.45 33.50
CA LEU A 53 -55.81 -31.41 34.02
C LEU A 53 -54.44 -31.91 34.46
N VAL A 54 -54.41 -33.09 35.11
CA VAL A 54 -53.13 -33.75 35.49
C VAL A 54 -52.33 -34.12 34.23
N LEU A 55 -52.99 -34.75 33.24
CA LEU A 55 -52.36 -35.14 32.00
C LEU A 55 -51.85 -33.91 31.21
N TYR A 56 -52.65 -32.84 31.11
CA TYR A 56 -52.27 -31.60 30.47
C TYR A 56 -51.07 -30.93 31.19
N SER A 57 -51.08 -30.88 32.53
CA SER A 57 -49.99 -30.37 33.33
C SER A 57 -48.71 -31.19 33.14
N ALA A 58 -48.82 -32.52 33.12
CA ALA A 58 -47.70 -33.40 32.88
C ALA A 58 -47.07 -33.19 31.48
N VAL A 59 -47.91 -33.15 30.42
CA VAL A 59 -47.44 -32.87 29.03
C VAL A 59 -46.79 -31.50 28.95
N ARG A 60 -47.35 -30.47 29.59
CA ARG A 60 -46.79 -29.12 29.61
C ARG A 60 -45.45 -29.07 30.35
N LEU A 61 -45.32 -29.79 31.44
CA LEU A 61 -44.08 -29.87 32.23
C LEU A 61 -42.98 -30.58 31.45
N VAL A 62 -43.28 -31.68 30.80
CA VAL A 62 -42.37 -32.45 29.95
C VAL A 62 -41.95 -31.62 28.74
N SER A 63 -42.91 -30.97 28.04
CA SER A 63 -42.60 -30.15 26.88
C SER A 63 -41.74 -28.92 27.25
N GLY A 64 -41.95 -28.31 28.42
CA GLY A 64 -41.13 -27.28 29.01
C GLY A 64 -39.71 -27.74 29.30
N ALA A 65 -39.56 -28.88 29.94
CA ALA A 65 -38.29 -29.51 30.29
C ALA A 65 -37.44 -29.83 29.07
N VAL A 66 -38.05 -30.33 27.97
CA VAL A 66 -37.39 -30.65 26.70
C VAL A 66 -36.88 -29.39 25.96
N GLN A 67 -37.58 -28.21 26.12
CA GLN A 67 -37.19 -26.99 25.43
C GLN A 67 -36.11 -26.18 26.20
N VAL A 68 -35.93 -26.40 27.48
CA VAL A 68 -34.94 -25.68 28.33
C VAL A 68 -33.50 -25.89 27.80
N PRO A 69 -33.02 -27.11 27.49
CA PRO A 69 -31.64 -27.28 27.03
C PRO A 69 -31.38 -26.58 25.70
N ALA A 70 -32.35 -26.54 24.78
CA ALA A 70 -32.23 -25.82 23.53
C ALA A 70 -32.09 -24.30 23.72
N LYS A 71 -32.94 -23.71 24.59
CA LYS A 71 -32.89 -22.27 24.93
C LYS A 71 -31.59 -21.89 25.64
N VAL A 72 -31.13 -22.72 26.58
CA VAL A 72 -29.85 -22.52 27.29
C VAL A 72 -28.69 -22.61 26.32
N ARG A 73 -28.73 -23.56 25.38
CA ARG A 73 -27.68 -23.67 24.35
C ARG A 73 -27.65 -22.43 23.42
N GLN A 74 -28.79 -21.97 22.97
CA GLN A 74 -28.90 -20.72 22.18
C GLN A 74 -28.40 -19.50 22.96
N TYR A 75 -28.79 -19.35 24.20
CA TYR A 75 -28.33 -18.27 25.07
C TYR A 75 -26.80 -18.29 25.28
N ARG A 76 -26.23 -19.48 25.51
CA ARG A 76 -24.78 -19.65 25.66
C ARG A 76 -24.03 -19.32 24.35
N LEU A 77 -24.58 -19.69 23.20
CA LEU A 77 -24.01 -19.36 21.90
C LEU A 77 -24.06 -17.84 21.64
N ALA A 78 -25.21 -17.20 21.88
CA ALA A 78 -25.36 -15.77 21.76
C ALA A 78 -24.35 -15.02 22.64
N ARG A 79 -24.27 -15.38 23.92
CA ARG A 79 -23.34 -14.77 24.87
C ARG A 79 -21.86 -15.01 24.51
N ARG A 80 -21.53 -16.15 23.88
CA ARG A 80 -20.17 -16.38 23.34
C ARG A 80 -19.87 -15.46 22.16
N ARG A 81 -20.83 -15.24 21.26
CA ARG A 81 -20.70 -14.31 20.13
C ARG A 81 -20.50 -12.89 20.59
N ASP A 82 -21.34 -12.41 21.50
CA ASP A 82 -21.24 -11.06 22.05
C ASP A 82 -19.87 -10.84 22.70
N LYS A 83 -19.41 -11.81 23.50
CA LYS A 83 -18.10 -11.75 24.15
C LYS A 83 -16.95 -11.82 23.16
N ALA A 84 -17.07 -12.58 22.08
CA ALA A 84 -16.07 -12.65 21.02
C ALA A 84 -15.97 -11.30 20.26
N GLN A 85 -17.09 -10.67 19.99
CA GLN A 85 -17.14 -9.36 19.36
C GLN A 85 -16.53 -8.29 20.26
N GLU A 86 -16.87 -8.27 21.55
CA GLU A 86 -16.30 -7.34 22.54
C GLU A 86 -14.78 -7.50 22.64
N THR A 87 -14.27 -8.74 22.71
CA THR A 87 -12.83 -8.99 22.76
C THR A 87 -12.12 -8.64 21.46
N LEU A 88 -12.77 -8.79 20.30
CA LEU A 88 -12.22 -8.34 19.02
C LEU A 88 -12.13 -6.81 18.95
N LEU A 89 -13.16 -6.08 19.37
CA LEU A 89 -13.13 -4.63 19.43
C LEU A 89 -12.03 -4.14 20.36
N LEU A 90 -11.90 -4.75 21.54
CA LEU A 90 -10.82 -4.44 22.48
C LEU A 90 -9.43 -4.70 21.87
N ALA A 91 -9.28 -5.76 21.04
CA ALA A 91 -8.03 -6.05 20.34
C ALA A 91 -7.69 -4.97 19.32
N LEU A 92 -8.69 -4.52 18.54
CA LEU A 92 -8.54 -3.43 17.57
C LEU A 92 -8.17 -2.11 18.26
N GLU A 93 -8.92 -1.71 19.28
CA GLU A 93 -8.65 -0.49 20.05
C GLU A 93 -7.24 -0.51 20.63
N SER A 94 -6.87 -1.62 21.31
CA SER A 94 -5.54 -1.77 21.89
C SER A 94 -4.42 -1.76 20.84
N TYR A 95 -4.67 -2.29 19.63
CA TYR A 95 -3.70 -2.26 18.54
C TYR A 95 -3.47 -0.83 18.04
N PHE A 96 -4.53 -0.06 17.79
CA PHE A 96 -4.41 1.33 17.33
C PHE A 96 -3.89 2.28 18.43
N GLU A 97 -4.07 1.95 19.71
CA GLU A 97 -3.44 2.65 20.84
C GLU A 97 -1.93 2.31 21.00
N GLY A 98 -1.38 1.38 20.20
CA GLY A 98 0.00 0.91 20.33
C GLY A 98 0.24 -0.07 21.50
N ARG A 99 -0.84 -0.55 22.15
CA ARG A 99 -0.76 -1.51 23.27
C ARG A 99 -0.73 -2.95 22.74
N TYR A 100 0.31 -3.27 21.97
CA TYR A 100 0.39 -4.52 21.20
C TYR A 100 0.27 -5.79 22.03
N SER A 101 0.85 -5.85 23.25
CA SER A 101 0.72 -7.01 24.12
C SER A 101 -0.74 -7.26 24.54
N ARG A 102 -1.49 -6.19 24.84
CA ARG A 102 -2.93 -6.28 25.18
C ARG A 102 -3.76 -6.65 23.96
N ALA A 103 -3.41 -6.09 22.80
CA ALA A 103 -4.07 -6.38 21.53
C ALA A 103 -3.93 -7.86 21.17
N GLU A 104 -2.72 -8.42 21.24
CA GLU A 104 -2.46 -9.84 20.98
C GLU A 104 -3.25 -10.75 21.92
N GLN A 105 -3.24 -10.47 23.24
CA GLN A 105 -3.98 -11.26 24.21
C GLN A 105 -5.50 -11.22 23.98
N ALA A 106 -6.05 -10.04 23.69
CA ALA A 106 -7.47 -9.89 23.39
C ALA A 106 -7.85 -10.63 22.09
N ALA A 107 -7.04 -10.50 21.04
CA ALA A 107 -7.24 -11.21 19.78
C ALA A 107 -7.17 -12.75 19.96
N ALA A 108 -6.20 -13.24 20.74
CA ALA A 108 -6.09 -14.67 21.05
C ALA A 108 -7.32 -15.19 21.83
N ARG A 109 -7.87 -14.40 22.75
CA ARG A 109 -9.14 -14.75 23.44
C ARG A 109 -10.32 -14.81 22.47
N SER A 110 -10.42 -13.87 21.53
CA SER A 110 -11.46 -13.88 20.50
C SER A 110 -11.36 -15.13 19.62
N ILE A 111 -10.15 -15.55 19.22
CA ILE A 111 -9.90 -16.81 18.49
C ILE A 111 -10.40 -18.02 19.28
N ALA A 112 -10.11 -18.08 20.59
CA ALA A 112 -10.50 -19.18 21.46
C ALA A 112 -12.03 -19.27 21.63
N LEU A 113 -12.76 -18.16 21.51
CA LEU A 113 -14.23 -18.14 21.54
C LEU A 113 -14.87 -18.68 20.26
N GLY A 114 -14.09 -18.82 19.16
CA GLY A 114 -14.48 -19.51 17.93
C GLY A 114 -15.16 -18.65 16.88
N GLU A 115 -15.47 -17.39 17.19
CA GLU A 115 -16.06 -16.41 16.26
C GLU A 115 -14.97 -15.46 15.72
N HIS A 116 -15.18 -14.92 14.51
CA HIS A 116 -14.28 -13.92 13.90
C HIS A 116 -12.79 -14.33 13.84
N LYS A 117 -12.49 -15.65 13.78
CA LYS A 117 -11.14 -16.22 13.86
C LYS A 117 -10.15 -15.57 12.89
N ARG A 118 -10.58 -15.35 11.64
CA ARG A 118 -9.69 -14.78 10.60
C ARG A 118 -9.24 -13.35 10.96
N LEU A 119 -10.18 -12.48 11.31
CA LEU A 119 -9.85 -11.10 11.63
C LEU A 119 -9.03 -11.01 12.93
N SER A 120 -9.40 -11.78 13.94
CA SER A 120 -8.65 -11.84 15.20
C SER A 120 -7.22 -12.37 14.98
N ALA A 121 -7.03 -13.35 14.10
CA ALA A 121 -5.69 -13.86 13.77
C ALA A 121 -4.82 -12.83 13.02
N VAL A 122 -5.42 -12.00 12.16
CA VAL A 122 -4.71 -10.87 11.53
C VAL A 122 -4.22 -9.88 12.57
N ILE A 123 -5.08 -9.47 13.50
CA ILE A 123 -4.71 -8.51 14.56
C ILE A 123 -3.64 -9.11 15.47
N ALA A 124 -3.79 -10.39 15.85
CA ALA A 124 -2.81 -11.10 16.67
C ALA A 124 -1.44 -11.21 15.95
N ALA A 125 -1.44 -11.52 14.64
CA ALA A 125 -0.22 -11.60 13.85
C ALA A 125 0.49 -10.23 13.75
N ARG A 126 -0.25 -9.16 13.47
CA ARG A 126 0.30 -7.79 13.43
C ARG A 126 0.83 -7.35 14.81
N ALA A 127 0.07 -7.59 15.88
CA ALA A 127 0.50 -7.26 17.22
C ALA A 127 1.75 -8.04 17.64
N ALA A 128 1.83 -9.34 17.32
CA ALA A 128 3.00 -10.16 17.56
C ALA A 128 4.23 -9.70 16.75
N HIS A 129 4.02 -9.19 15.52
CA HIS A 129 5.08 -8.61 14.70
C HIS A 129 5.67 -7.35 15.35
N GLU A 130 4.84 -6.41 15.79
CA GLU A 130 5.27 -5.20 16.51
C GLU A 130 6.05 -5.52 17.80
N LEU A 131 5.69 -6.61 18.48
CA LEU A 131 6.41 -7.14 19.64
C LEU A 131 7.68 -7.93 19.27
N ARG A 132 8.02 -8.04 17.98
CA ARG A 132 9.10 -8.87 17.43
C ARG A 132 9.02 -10.35 17.85
N ALA A 133 7.81 -10.83 18.11
CA ALA A 133 7.54 -12.22 18.48
C ALA A 133 7.22 -13.07 17.24
N PHE A 134 8.21 -13.26 16.37
CA PHE A 134 8.06 -13.85 15.05
C PHE A 134 7.47 -15.26 15.06
N ASP A 135 7.84 -16.10 16.03
CA ASP A 135 7.25 -17.44 16.17
C ASP A 135 5.74 -17.41 16.45
N ARG A 136 5.28 -16.40 17.20
CA ARG A 136 3.85 -16.24 17.50
C ARG A 136 3.13 -15.68 16.28
N ARG A 137 3.72 -14.68 15.59
CA ARG A 137 3.21 -14.16 14.32
C ARG A 137 2.97 -15.29 13.33
N ASP A 138 3.98 -16.14 13.10
CA ASP A 138 3.90 -17.21 12.12
C ASP A 138 2.88 -18.29 12.49
N ARG A 139 2.64 -18.50 13.79
CA ARG A 139 1.53 -19.37 14.25
C ARG A 139 0.17 -18.77 13.89
N TYR A 140 -0.05 -17.47 14.09
CA TYR A 140 -1.31 -16.82 13.73
C TYR A 140 -1.52 -16.79 12.21
N LEU A 141 -0.46 -16.55 11.42
CA LEU A 141 -0.53 -16.62 9.95
C LEU A 141 -0.88 -18.04 9.47
N ARG A 142 -0.38 -19.09 10.11
CA ARG A 142 -0.76 -20.48 9.81
C ARG A 142 -2.22 -20.75 10.13
N GLN A 143 -2.78 -20.19 11.20
CA GLN A 143 -4.22 -20.30 11.49
C GLN A 143 -5.10 -19.64 10.44
N LEU A 144 -4.60 -18.61 9.75
CA LEU A 144 -5.27 -18.01 8.59
C LEU A 144 -5.25 -18.91 7.35
N ALA A 145 -4.32 -19.89 7.30
CA ALA A 145 -4.16 -20.81 6.19
C ALA A 145 -5.13 -21.99 6.20
N GLU A 146 -5.90 -22.19 7.27
CA GLU A 146 -6.95 -23.21 7.34
C GLU A 146 -8.07 -22.89 6.33
N GLY A 147 -7.92 -23.40 5.12
CA GLY A 147 -8.69 -23.15 3.90
C GLY A 147 -7.71 -23.00 2.73
N ALA A 148 -8.13 -23.20 1.49
CA ALA A 148 -7.24 -23.17 0.33
C ALA A 148 -6.34 -21.92 0.35
N PRO A 149 -5.01 -22.07 0.35
CA PRO A 149 -4.07 -20.92 0.47
C PRO A 149 -4.26 -19.90 -0.64
N GLU A 150 -4.67 -20.35 -1.81
CA GLU A 150 -4.87 -19.55 -3.02
C GLU A 150 -6.14 -18.67 -2.95
N GLU A 151 -7.06 -18.97 -2.05
CA GLU A 151 -8.35 -18.28 -1.91
C GLU A 151 -8.42 -17.29 -0.75
N ASN A 152 -7.33 -17.09 -0.01
CA ASN A 152 -7.36 -16.20 1.15
C ASN A 152 -6.55 -14.90 0.95
N PRO A 153 -7.12 -13.90 0.25
CA PRO A 153 -6.43 -12.63 -0.01
C PRO A 153 -6.08 -11.87 1.27
N LEU A 154 -6.86 -12.05 2.35
CA LEU A 154 -6.59 -11.40 3.63
C LEU A 154 -5.27 -11.89 4.25
N ARG A 155 -5.01 -13.21 4.18
CA ARG A 155 -3.74 -13.77 4.62
C ARG A 155 -2.57 -13.24 3.80
N ALA A 156 -2.66 -13.36 2.46
CA ALA A 156 -1.59 -12.98 1.56
C ALA A 156 -1.22 -11.50 1.68
N VAL A 157 -2.22 -10.62 1.78
CA VAL A 157 -2.01 -9.18 1.99
C VAL A 157 -1.35 -8.92 3.34
N THR A 158 -1.81 -9.58 4.42
CA THR A 158 -1.22 -9.40 5.75
C THR A 158 0.21 -9.92 5.80
N GLU A 159 0.46 -11.11 5.25
CA GLU A 159 1.80 -11.72 5.21
C GLU A 159 2.77 -10.89 4.37
N ALA A 160 2.35 -10.41 3.20
CA ALA A 160 3.17 -9.55 2.35
C ALA A 160 3.50 -8.20 3.02
N GLU A 161 2.54 -7.60 3.72
CA GLU A 161 2.78 -6.36 4.46
C GLU A 161 3.85 -6.56 5.55
N LEU A 162 3.73 -7.61 6.37
CA LEU A 162 4.70 -7.94 7.41
C LEU A 162 6.09 -8.28 6.84
N LEU A 163 6.15 -8.96 5.69
CA LEU A 163 7.41 -9.23 4.99
C LEU A 163 8.08 -7.97 4.48
N LEU A 164 7.29 -6.99 3.97
CA LEU A 164 7.83 -5.71 3.54
C LEU A 164 8.38 -4.87 4.70
N ASP A 165 7.75 -4.94 5.86
CA ASP A 165 8.22 -4.28 7.08
C ASP A 165 9.50 -4.95 7.63
N ASP A 166 9.64 -6.27 7.45
CA ASP A 166 10.87 -7.04 7.71
C ASP A 166 11.98 -6.83 6.64
N ARG A 167 11.77 -5.94 5.66
CA ARG A 167 12.69 -5.71 4.52
C ARG A 167 12.96 -6.96 3.67
N ARG A 168 11.95 -7.79 3.49
CA ARG A 168 11.97 -9.01 2.68
C ARG A 168 11.05 -8.88 1.45
N PRO A 169 11.31 -7.94 0.53
CA PRO A 169 10.40 -7.65 -0.57
C PRO A 169 10.27 -8.80 -1.57
N ASN A 170 11.31 -9.61 -1.78
CA ASN A 170 11.24 -10.75 -2.70
C ASN A 170 10.26 -11.82 -2.19
N ASP A 171 10.26 -12.10 -0.89
CA ASP A 171 9.33 -13.06 -0.29
C ASP A 171 7.89 -12.53 -0.36
N ALA A 172 7.71 -11.23 -0.13
CA ALA A 172 6.41 -10.58 -0.28
C ALA A 172 5.87 -10.68 -1.72
N LEU A 173 6.74 -10.50 -2.73
CA LEU A 173 6.38 -10.69 -4.13
C LEU A 173 5.92 -12.13 -4.41
N GLY A 174 6.63 -13.12 -3.88
CA GLY A 174 6.25 -14.53 -4.02
C GLY A 174 4.84 -14.82 -3.48
N VAL A 175 4.52 -14.28 -2.30
CA VAL A 175 3.18 -14.42 -1.70
C VAL A 175 2.10 -13.72 -2.52
N LEU A 176 2.38 -12.50 -3.03
CA LEU A 176 1.41 -11.71 -3.81
C LEU A 176 1.18 -12.28 -5.22
N GLN A 177 2.22 -12.87 -5.84
CA GLN A 177 2.12 -13.50 -7.16
C GLN A 177 1.28 -14.77 -7.15
N ALA A 178 1.21 -15.47 -6.01
CA ALA A 178 0.38 -16.66 -5.84
C ALA A 178 -1.14 -16.34 -5.81
N LEU A 179 -1.53 -15.07 -5.69
CA LEU A 179 -2.95 -14.69 -5.68
C LEU A 179 -3.55 -14.75 -7.09
N PRO A 180 -4.65 -15.50 -7.30
CA PRO A 180 -5.32 -15.61 -8.60
C PRO A 180 -5.98 -14.30 -9.02
N GLN A 181 -6.45 -13.52 -8.06
CA GLN A 181 -7.02 -12.19 -8.27
C GLN A 181 -6.37 -11.18 -7.31
N LYS A 182 -5.82 -10.12 -7.89
CA LYS A 182 -5.17 -9.06 -7.11
C LYS A 182 -6.14 -7.92 -6.84
N HIS A 183 -6.54 -7.78 -5.58
CA HIS A 183 -7.28 -6.62 -5.10
C HIS A 183 -6.35 -5.40 -4.96
N THR A 184 -6.93 -4.22 -4.85
CA THR A 184 -6.20 -2.94 -4.77
C THR A 184 -5.11 -2.94 -3.70
N ALA A 185 -5.37 -3.54 -2.51
CA ALA A 185 -4.38 -3.65 -1.45
C ALA A 185 -3.16 -4.49 -1.88
N ALA A 186 -3.39 -5.64 -2.54
CA ALA A 186 -2.32 -6.49 -3.04
C ALA A 186 -1.47 -5.77 -4.10
N LEU A 187 -2.09 -5.04 -5.04
CA LEU A 187 -1.37 -4.27 -6.05
C LEU A 187 -0.53 -3.14 -5.44
N ARG A 188 -1.02 -2.47 -4.40
CA ARG A 188 -0.24 -1.45 -3.67
C ARG A 188 1.00 -2.04 -3.00
N LEU A 189 0.86 -3.21 -2.37
CA LEU A 189 1.98 -3.88 -1.74
C LEU A 189 2.98 -4.41 -2.78
N GLU A 190 2.47 -4.94 -3.91
CA GLU A 190 3.31 -5.37 -5.02
C GLU A 190 4.11 -4.20 -5.60
N LEU A 191 3.48 -3.03 -5.80
CA LEU A 191 4.16 -1.81 -6.21
C LEU A 191 5.28 -1.43 -5.21
N LYS A 192 4.98 -1.42 -3.90
CA LYS A 192 5.98 -1.14 -2.86
C LYS A 192 7.13 -2.14 -2.90
N ALA A 193 6.84 -3.43 -3.07
CA ALA A 193 7.83 -4.49 -3.16
C ALA A 193 8.72 -4.35 -4.40
N GLN A 194 8.14 -4.09 -5.58
CA GLN A 194 8.86 -3.88 -6.83
C GLN A 194 9.78 -2.65 -6.75
N GLN A 195 9.33 -1.56 -6.12
CA GLN A 195 10.16 -0.38 -5.88
C GLN A 195 11.35 -0.69 -4.95
N GLN A 196 11.12 -1.44 -3.87
CA GLN A 196 12.20 -1.84 -2.95
C GLN A 196 13.23 -2.77 -3.61
N THR A 197 12.80 -3.65 -4.50
CA THR A 197 13.69 -4.55 -5.27
C THR A 197 14.30 -3.89 -6.51
N ARG A 198 13.93 -2.61 -6.79
CA ARG A 198 14.33 -1.87 -7.99
C ARG A 198 13.96 -2.57 -9.30
N GLN A 199 12.88 -3.31 -9.31
CA GLN A 199 12.32 -3.94 -10.50
C GLN A 199 11.32 -2.98 -11.15
N TRP A 200 11.83 -2.03 -11.93
CA TRP A 200 11.05 -0.90 -12.44
C TRP A 200 10.15 -1.23 -13.63
N GLU A 201 10.45 -2.28 -14.38
CA GLU A 201 9.66 -2.65 -15.55
C GLU A 201 8.20 -3.02 -15.19
N PRO A 202 7.93 -3.90 -14.19
CA PRO A 202 6.56 -4.19 -13.74
C PRO A 202 5.84 -2.99 -13.12
N VAL A 203 6.59 -2.05 -12.54
CA VAL A 203 6.02 -0.85 -11.86
C VAL A 203 5.16 -0.04 -12.82
N VAL A 204 5.59 0.13 -14.09
CA VAL A 204 4.83 0.91 -15.10
C VAL A 204 3.44 0.34 -15.30
N GLY A 205 3.31 -0.98 -15.40
CA GLY A 205 2.04 -1.69 -15.55
C GLY A 205 1.16 -1.58 -14.29
N LEU A 206 1.77 -1.76 -13.12
CA LEU A 206 1.08 -1.67 -11.83
C LEU A 206 0.51 -0.28 -11.56
N VAL A 207 1.27 0.78 -11.90
CA VAL A 207 0.80 2.16 -11.77
C VAL A 207 -0.43 2.41 -12.66
N GLY A 208 -0.41 1.91 -13.91
CA GLY A 208 -1.56 2.03 -14.81
C GLY A 208 -2.81 1.27 -14.31
N GLU A 209 -2.63 0.12 -13.67
CA GLU A 209 -3.73 -0.63 -13.05
C GLU A 209 -4.31 0.12 -11.83
N LEU A 210 -3.44 0.67 -10.97
CA LEU A 210 -3.85 1.42 -9.80
C LEU A 210 -4.51 2.75 -10.15
N GLU A 211 -4.09 3.42 -11.24
CA GLU A 211 -4.73 4.61 -11.78
C GLU A 211 -6.16 4.29 -12.25
N ARG A 212 -6.35 3.22 -13.03
CA ARG A 212 -7.69 2.77 -13.48
C ARG A 212 -8.63 2.47 -12.32
N ARG A 213 -8.09 2.07 -11.17
CA ARG A 213 -8.84 1.82 -9.93
C ARG A 213 -9.04 3.06 -9.06
N GLY A 214 -8.60 4.24 -9.51
CA GLY A 214 -8.74 5.50 -8.79
C GLY A 214 -7.86 5.62 -7.53
N VAL A 215 -6.76 4.85 -7.46
CA VAL A 215 -5.81 4.91 -6.33
C VAL A 215 -4.86 6.08 -6.46
N PHE A 216 -4.43 6.37 -7.68
CA PHE A 216 -3.62 7.52 -8.06
C PHE A 216 -4.42 8.41 -9.00
N ASP A 217 -4.25 9.72 -8.87
CA ASP A 217 -4.67 10.64 -9.90
C ASP A 217 -3.73 10.57 -11.12
N VAL A 218 -4.13 11.23 -12.21
CA VAL A 218 -3.40 11.19 -13.49
C VAL A 218 -1.99 11.77 -13.34
N GLU A 219 -1.84 12.81 -12.52
CA GLU A 219 -0.57 13.48 -12.31
C GLU A 219 0.39 12.60 -11.50
N GLN A 220 -0.06 12.06 -10.36
CA GLN A 220 0.72 11.13 -9.54
C GLN A 220 1.13 9.87 -10.31
N ALA A 221 0.19 9.28 -11.05
CA ALA A 221 0.48 8.13 -11.92
C ALA A 221 1.51 8.48 -13.01
N GLY A 222 1.41 9.68 -13.59
CA GLY A 222 2.36 10.20 -14.56
C GLY A 222 3.78 10.31 -13.99
N GLN A 223 3.92 10.94 -12.82
CA GLN A 223 5.20 11.10 -12.12
C GLN A 223 5.84 9.74 -11.75
N LEU A 224 5.04 8.81 -11.21
CA LEU A 224 5.53 7.48 -10.86
C LEU A 224 5.98 6.68 -12.08
N ARG A 225 5.23 6.76 -13.20
CA ARG A 225 5.62 6.11 -14.46
C ARG A 225 6.90 6.72 -15.02
N ALA A 226 7.02 8.05 -15.03
CA ALA A 226 8.22 8.73 -15.50
C ALA A 226 9.45 8.33 -14.67
N HIS A 227 9.30 8.29 -13.34
CA HIS A 227 10.37 7.83 -12.46
C HIS A 227 10.75 6.37 -12.72
N ALA A 228 9.77 5.48 -12.87
CA ALA A 228 10.02 4.06 -13.13
C ALA A 228 10.73 3.85 -14.49
N VAL A 229 10.33 4.60 -15.51
CA VAL A 229 10.98 4.58 -16.83
C VAL A 229 12.42 5.06 -16.72
N LEU A 230 12.64 6.17 -16.01
CA LEU A 230 13.97 6.75 -15.81
C LEU A 230 14.93 5.77 -15.13
N GLU A 231 14.48 5.16 -14.04
CA GLU A 231 15.27 4.17 -13.30
C GLU A 231 15.51 2.88 -14.11
N ASN A 232 14.54 2.46 -14.92
CA ASN A 232 14.70 1.32 -15.82
C ASN A 232 15.76 1.59 -16.89
N LEU A 233 15.76 2.80 -17.49
CA LEU A 233 16.76 3.22 -18.46
C LEU A 233 18.18 3.34 -17.87
N ARG A 234 18.28 3.70 -16.58
CA ARG A 234 19.56 3.83 -15.85
C ARG A 234 20.09 2.50 -15.31
N ARG A 235 19.32 1.44 -15.38
CA ARG A 235 19.66 0.13 -14.80
C ARG A 235 20.99 -0.37 -15.38
N PRO A 236 21.95 -0.79 -14.54
CA PRO A 236 23.20 -1.37 -15.02
C PRO A 236 22.95 -2.72 -15.72
N GLY A 237 23.68 -2.97 -16.81
CA GLY A 237 23.57 -4.23 -17.56
C GLY A 237 22.39 -4.30 -18.53
N LEU A 238 21.74 -3.18 -18.85
CA LEU A 238 20.74 -3.13 -19.91
C LEU A 238 21.45 -3.37 -21.27
N ASP A 239 20.97 -4.34 -22.03
CA ASP A 239 21.47 -4.62 -23.36
C ASP A 239 20.82 -3.69 -24.40
N ALA A 240 21.44 -3.61 -25.58
CA ALA A 240 21.00 -2.70 -26.64
C ALA A 240 19.58 -2.97 -27.13
N GLN A 241 19.19 -4.25 -27.20
CA GLN A 241 17.85 -4.63 -27.65
C GLN A 241 16.78 -4.20 -26.65
N SER A 242 16.99 -4.51 -25.36
CA SER A 242 16.07 -4.12 -24.29
C SER A 242 15.92 -2.60 -24.16
N LEU A 243 17.02 -1.85 -24.40
CA LEU A 243 17.00 -0.39 -24.42
C LEU A 243 16.15 0.14 -25.59
N ASP A 244 16.36 -0.38 -26.80
CA ASP A 244 15.58 0.00 -27.97
C ASP A 244 14.09 -0.34 -27.82
N GLU A 245 13.77 -1.51 -27.26
CA GLU A 245 12.39 -1.90 -26.99
C GLU A 245 11.75 -0.99 -25.94
N THR A 246 12.47 -0.66 -24.87
CA THR A 246 12.00 0.27 -23.84
C THR A 246 11.71 1.64 -24.46
N TRP A 247 12.63 2.19 -25.25
CA TRP A 247 12.45 3.48 -25.93
C TRP A 247 11.25 3.48 -26.89
N LYS A 248 11.08 2.40 -27.69
CA LYS A 248 9.93 2.27 -28.62
C LYS A 248 8.58 2.23 -27.91
N ARG A 249 8.50 1.65 -26.71
CA ARG A 249 7.26 1.55 -25.91
C ARG A 249 6.87 2.86 -25.25
N LEU A 250 7.78 3.85 -25.17
CA LEU A 250 7.46 5.14 -24.57
C LEU A 250 6.45 5.90 -25.39
N SER A 251 5.52 6.56 -24.70
CA SER A 251 4.58 7.50 -25.32
C SER A 251 5.30 8.77 -25.79
N GLU A 252 4.73 9.46 -26.77
CA GLU A 252 5.31 10.72 -27.26
C GLU A 252 5.53 11.78 -26.16
N PRO A 253 4.60 11.96 -25.18
CA PRO A 253 4.87 12.86 -24.04
C PRO A 253 6.09 12.44 -23.21
N GLN A 254 6.32 11.14 -23.01
CA GLN A 254 7.50 10.63 -22.28
C GLN A 254 8.80 10.83 -23.05
N LYS A 255 8.81 10.68 -24.37
CA LYS A 255 9.98 10.94 -25.22
C LYS A 255 10.36 12.42 -25.26
N ARG A 256 9.40 13.32 -24.98
CA ARG A 256 9.61 14.78 -24.84
C ARG A 256 10.20 15.19 -23.50
N ASP A 257 10.20 14.29 -22.52
CA ASP A 257 10.78 14.55 -21.21
C ASP A 257 12.31 14.51 -21.33
N GLY A 258 12.94 15.66 -21.10
CA GLY A 258 14.39 15.80 -21.23
C GLY A 258 15.17 14.88 -20.30
N ALA A 259 14.66 14.56 -19.12
CA ALA A 259 15.32 13.64 -18.18
C ALA A 259 15.29 12.19 -18.69
N ILE A 260 14.16 11.78 -19.28
CA ILE A 260 14.02 10.44 -19.89
C ILE A 260 14.90 10.34 -21.14
N ALA A 261 14.89 11.37 -22.00
CA ALA A 261 15.74 11.42 -23.19
C ALA A 261 17.23 11.39 -22.82
N ALA A 262 17.63 12.15 -21.79
CA ALA A 262 19.01 12.15 -21.30
C ALA A 262 19.44 10.77 -20.77
N ALA A 263 18.59 10.10 -19.99
CA ALA A 263 18.87 8.77 -19.46
C ALA A 263 19.00 7.73 -20.59
N ALA A 264 18.12 7.78 -21.59
CA ALA A 264 18.19 6.91 -22.76
C ALA A 264 19.47 7.15 -23.56
N ALA A 265 19.79 8.42 -23.86
CA ALA A 265 21.01 8.79 -24.56
C ALA A 265 22.27 8.34 -23.83
N GLN A 266 22.35 8.59 -22.51
CA GLN A 266 23.49 8.13 -21.68
C GLN A 266 23.65 6.60 -21.69
N SER A 267 22.54 5.86 -21.70
CA SER A 267 22.59 4.40 -21.76
C SER A 267 23.06 3.90 -23.14
N HIS A 268 22.64 4.54 -24.23
CA HIS A 268 23.18 4.27 -25.57
C HIS A 268 24.66 4.62 -25.66
N MET A 269 25.10 5.74 -25.10
CA MET A 269 26.52 6.13 -25.05
C MET A 269 27.37 5.07 -24.32
N LYS A 270 26.91 4.57 -23.16
CA LYS A 270 27.61 3.49 -22.43
C LYS A 270 27.76 2.20 -23.25
N LEU A 271 26.82 1.95 -24.15
CA LEU A 271 26.87 0.81 -25.08
C LEU A 271 27.67 1.09 -26.37
N GLY A 272 28.31 2.26 -26.48
CA GLY A 272 29.05 2.67 -27.69
C GLY A 272 28.16 3.00 -28.91
N ARG A 273 26.86 3.26 -28.67
CA ARG A 273 25.86 3.55 -29.71
C ARG A 273 25.60 5.07 -29.82
N GLY A 274 26.65 5.83 -30.14
CA GLY A 274 26.59 7.30 -30.21
C GLY A 274 25.57 7.82 -31.23
N ALA A 275 25.45 7.20 -32.41
CA ALA A 275 24.45 7.61 -33.40
C ALA A 275 22.99 7.50 -32.94
N ASP A 276 22.67 6.48 -32.13
CA ASP A 276 21.34 6.35 -31.55
C ASP A 276 21.11 7.38 -30.44
N ALA A 277 22.11 7.63 -29.60
CA ALA A 277 22.07 8.66 -28.57
C ALA A 277 21.86 10.05 -29.22
N GLN A 278 22.61 10.37 -30.32
CA GLN A 278 22.46 11.60 -31.07
C GLN A 278 21.01 11.79 -31.55
N ARG A 279 20.44 10.79 -32.21
CA ARG A 279 19.07 10.82 -32.74
C ARG A 279 18.03 11.05 -31.63
N ILE A 280 18.17 10.41 -30.46
CA ILE A 280 17.27 10.56 -29.34
C ILE A 280 17.30 12.01 -28.81
N VAL A 281 18.51 12.57 -28.63
CA VAL A 281 18.67 13.95 -28.14
C VAL A 281 18.07 14.94 -29.13
N GLU A 282 18.40 14.82 -30.43
CA GLU A 282 17.86 15.68 -31.48
C GLU A 282 16.36 15.65 -31.56
N GLN A 283 15.75 14.46 -31.51
CA GLN A 283 14.31 14.30 -31.53
C GLN A 283 13.64 14.99 -30.32
N SER A 284 14.23 14.86 -29.14
CA SER A 284 13.69 15.48 -27.92
C SER A 284 13.81 17.01 -27.94
N LEU A 285 14.98 17.54 -28.35
CA LEU A 285 15.24 18.97 -28.41
C LEU A 285 14.38 19.69 -29.46
N THR A 286 14.12 19.04 -30.60
CA THR A 286 13.21 19.59 -31.63
C THR A 286 11.79 19.80 -31.10
N GLN A 287 11.35 18.98 -30.16
CA GLN A 287 10.00 19.07 -29.60
C GLN A 287 9.93 20.00 -28.37
N LYS A 288 10.93 19.97 -27.51
CA LYS A 288 11.01 20.80 -26.32
C LYS A 288 12.46 21.10 -25.99
N TRP A 289 12.80 22.41 -26.02
CA TRP A 289 14.14 22.85 -25.65
C TRP A 289 14.49 22.54 -24.19
N ASN A 290 15.70 22.01 -23.97
CA ASN A 290 16.23 21.70 -22.64
C ASN A 290 17.75 21.87 -22.64
N SER A 291 18.26 22.90 -21.95
CA SER A 291 19.68 23.22 -21.88
C SER A 291 20.55 22.13 -21.25
N GLU A 292 20.02 21.33 -20.31
CA GLU A 292 20.74 20.19 -19.73
C GLU A 292 20.95 19.08 -20.76
N LEU A 293 19.94 18.85 -21.60
CA LEU A 293 20.01 17.87 -22.68
C LEU A 293 20.96 18.32 -23.80
N VAL A 294 21.01 19.64 -24.06
CA VAL A 294 21.99 20.25 -24.97
C VAL A 294 23.42 20.07 -24.47
N ALA A 295 23.65 20.24 -23.18
CA ALA A 295 24.97 19.98 -22.59
C ALA A 295 25.43 18.53 -22.80
N LEU A 296 24.50 17.57 -22.64
CA LEU A 296 24.78 16.13 -22.94
C LEU A 296 25.09 15.90 -24.41
N TYR A 297 24.43 16.63 -25.34
CA TYR A 297 24.65 16.50 -26.77
C TYR A 297 26.11 16.71 -27.18
N GLY A 298 26.80 17.64 -26.50
CA GLY A 298 28.23 17.88 -26.66
C GLY A 298 29.12 16.69 -26.35
N ASP A 299 28.67 15.76 -25.51
CA ASP A 299 29.42 14.58 -25.08
C ASP A 299 29.05 13.31 -25.88
N VAL A 300 28.02 13.40 -26.75
CA VAL A 300 27.59 12.28 -27.60
C VAL A 300 28.64 12.05 -28.69
N ASP A 301 29.12 10.80 -28.83
CA ASP A 301 30.03 10.36 -29.86
C ASP A 301 29.26 9.98 -31.15
N GLY A 302 28.91 10.99 -31.93
CA GLY A 302 28.13 10.90 -33.16
C GLY A 302 28.86 11.52 -34.36
N ASP A 303 28.09 11.91 -35.39
CA ASP A 303 28.60 12.67 -36.55
C ASP A 303 28.81 14.13 -36.15
N ALA A 304 30.03 14.45 -35.72
CA ALA A 304 30.34 15.76 -35.16
C ALA A 304 30.11 16.91 -36.14
N VAL A 305 30.25 16.69 -37.48
CA VAL A 305 29.99 17.74 -38.48
C VAL A 305 28.49 18.09 -38.47
N LYS A 306 27.65 17.07 -38.57
CA LYS A 306 26.18 17.28 -38.49
C LYS A 306 25.73 17.85 -37.13
N GLN A 307 26.41 17.43 -36.05
CA GLN A 307 26.13 17.99 -34.72
C GLN A 307 26.42 19.49 -34.67
N ILE A 308 27.55 19.94 -35.27
CA ILE A 308 27.88 21.37 -35.31
C ILE A 308 26.87 22.14 -36.15
N GLU A 309 26.54 21.64 -37.37
CA GLU A 309 25.59 22.30 -38.26
C GLU A 309 24.22 22.51 -37.54
N LEU A 310 23.68 21.46 -36.93
CA LEU A 310 22.43 21.52 -36.24
C LEU A 310 22.47 22.40 -34.95
N ALA A 311 23.59 22.33 -34.23
CA ALA A 311 23.74 23.18 -33.05
C ALA A 311 23.91 24.68 -33.42
N GLU A 312 24.54 25.01 -34.58
CA GLU A 312 24.59 26.38 -35.11
C GLU A 312 23.16 26.87 -35.53
N GLU A 313 22.32 25.99 -36.11
CA GLU A 313 20.90 26.32 -36.34
C GLU A 313 20.14 26.61 -35.03
N TRP A 314 20.35 25.79 -34.02
CA TRP A 314 19.75 26.04 -32.68
C TRP A 314 20.24 27.35 -32.06
N LEU A 315 21.51 27.74 -32.31
CA LEU A 315 22.04 28.98 -31.77
C LEU A 315 21.32 30.23 -32.31
N VAL A 316 20.77 30.17 -33.52
CA VAL A 316 19.93 31.23 -34.07
C VAL A 316 18.66 31.43 -33.25
N LEU A 317 18.11 30.32 -32.75
CA LEU A 317 16.87 30.34 -31.96
C LEU A 317 17.15 30.63 -30.46
N HIS A 318 18.31 30.21 -29.96
CA HIS A 318 18.71 30.31 -28.55
C HIS A 318 20.09 30.95 -28.36
N PRO A 319 20.29 32.24 -28.78
CA PRO A 319 21.62 32.86 -28.83
C PRO A 319 22.24 33.07 -27.45
N GLY A 320 21.43 33.11 -26.37
CA GLY A 320 21.87 33.31 -25.00
C GLY A 320 21.97 32.05 -24.16
N ASP A 321 21.94 30.84 -24.78
CA ASP A 321 22.06 29.58 -24.04
C ASP A 321 23.52 29.21 -23.84
N ALA A 322 24.01 29.34 -22.59
CA ALA A 322 25.38 29.05 -22.22
C ALA A 322 25.74 27.55 -22.43
N ALA A 323 24.80 26.64 -22.23
CA ALA A 323 25.05 25.21 -22.46
C ALA A 323 25.19 24.88 -23.93
N LEU A 324 24.44 25.56 -24.83
CA LEU A 324 24.55 25.39 -26.26
C LEU A 324 25.90 25.93 -26.76
N LEU A 325 26.34 27.09 -26.29
CA LEU A 325 27.65 27.66 -26.61
C LEU A 325 28.81 26.76 -26.13
N LEU A 326 28.70 26.18 -24.93
CA LEU A 326 29.65 25.19 -24.42
C LEU A 326 29.66 23.94 -25.32
N THR A 327 28.50 23.46 -25.72
CA THR A 327 28.36 22.30 -26.61
C THR A 327 29.03 22.55 -27.97
N LEU A 328 28.77 23.70 -28.60
CA LEU A 328 29.43 24.11 -29.82
C LEU A 328 30.95 24.20 -29.65
N GLY A 329 31.41 24.75 -28.54
CA GLY A 329 32.82 24.80 -28.18
C GLY A 329 33.49 23.43 -28.15
N LYS A 330 32.85 22.46 -27.46
CA LYS A 330 33.29 21.06 -27.37
C LYS A 330 33.32 20.37 -28.74
N LEU A 331 32.24 20.51 -29.52
CA LEU A 331 32.12 19.91 -30.83
C LEU A 331 33.20 20.45 -31.82
N CYS A 332 33.40 21.79 -31.84
CA CYS A 332 34.42 22.44 -32.65
C CYS A 332 35.82 22.02 -32.21
N ALA A 333 36.08 21.90 -30.90
CA ALA A 333 37.38 21.46 -30.39
C ALA A 333 37.71 19.99 -30.81
N ARG A 334 36.71 19.12 -30.85
CA ARG A 334 36.86 17.73 -31.36
C ARG A 334 37.21 17.68 -32.85
N GLN A 335 36.70 18.64 -33.64
CA GLN A 335 36.98 18.77 -35.05
C GLN A 335 38.19 19.65 -35.37
N ALA A 336 39.03 19.97 -34.40
CA ALA A 336 40.19 20.84 -34.54
C ALA A 336 39.87 22.25 -35.10
N LEU A 337 38.64 22.71 -34.99
CA LEU A 337 38.20 24.06 -35.37
C LEU A 337 38.50 25.05 -34.24
N TRP A 338 39.79 25.22 -33.94
CA TRP A 338 40.26 25.87 -32.71
C TRP A 338 39.76 27.31 -32.53
N GLY A 339 39.70 28.10 -33.61
CA GLY A 339 39.20 29.50 -33.50
C GLY A 339 37.70 29.55 -33.18
N LYS A 340 36.88 28.72 -33.83
CA LYS A 340 35.46 28.62 -33.53
C LYS A 340 35.25 28.12 -32.09
N ALA A 341 36.02 27.08 -31.70
CA ALA A 341 35.93 26.51 -30.36
C ALA A 341 36.20 27.54 -29.26
N GLN A 342 37.28 28.33 -29.43
CA GLN A 342 37.63 29.40 -28.48
C GLN A 342 36.53 30.42 -28.42
N SER A 343 36.01 30.94 -29.54
CA SER A 343 34.96 31.96 -29.56
C SER A 343 33.68 31.48 -28.87
N TYR A 344 33.26 30.23 -29.10
CA TYR A 344 32.05 29.70 -28.44
C TYR A 344 32.27 29.46 -26.96
N LEU A 345 33.43 28.96 -26.52
CA LEU A 345 33.72 28.77 -25.09
C LEU A 345 33.80 30.10 -24.33
N GLU A 346 34.45 31.12 -24.92
CA GLU A 346 34.50 32.48 -24.36
C GLU A 346 33.09 33.10 -24.28
N ALA A 347 32.25 32.93 -25.30
CA ALA A 347 30.87 33.36 -25.30
C ALA A 347 30.06 32.65 -24.22
N SER A 348 30.25 31.33 -24.05
CA SER A 348 29.58 30.54 -22.99
C SER A 348 29.93 31.09 -21.60
N ILE A 349 31.22 31.38 -21.36
CA ILE A 349 31.67 31.95 -20.08
C ILE A 349 31.10 33.36 -19.87
N ALA A 350 31.02 34.16 -20.94
CA ALA A 350 30.45 35.52 -20.86
C ALA A 350 28.96 35.52 -20.51
N VAL A 351 28.19 34.54 -20.96
CA VAL A 351 26.78 34.37 -20.63
C VAL A 351 26.61 33.79 -19.21
N GLN A 352 27.31 32.70 -18.91
CA GLN A 352 27.29 32.05 -17.61
C GLN A 352 28.63 31.36 -17.35
N PRO A 353 29.44 31.86 -16.42
CA PRO A 353 30.67 31.20 -16.01
C PRO A 353 30.34 29.84 -15.37
N THR A 354 30.86 28.78 -15.96
CA THR A 354 30.72 27.44 -15.42
C THR A 354 32.05 26.75 -15.33
N TYR A 355 32.20 25.81 -14.37
CA TYR A 355 33.44 25.04 -14.25
C TYR A 355 33.73 24.27 -15.53
N ALA A 356 32.70 23.74 -16.23
CA ALA A 356 32.84 22.97 -17.45
C ALA A 356 33.36 23.85 -18.61
N ALA A 357 32.82 25.07 -18.79
CA ALA A 357 33.27 25.98 -19.84
C ALA A 357 34.72 26.42 -19.63
N HIS A 358 35.11 26.76 -18.39
CA HIS A 358 36.49 27.07 -18.05
C HIS A 358 37.44 25.87 -18.25
N LEU A 359 37.00 24.65 -17.90
CA LEU A 359 37.80 23.44 -18.09
C LEU A 359 38.09 23.17 -19.58
N GLU A 360 37.04 23.25 -20.40
CA GLU A 360 37.20 23.03 -21.85
C GLU A 360 38.11 24.10 -22.50
N LEU A 361 37.99 25.35 -22.09
CA LEU A 361 38.83 26.42 -22.59
C LEU A 361 40.29 26.29 -22.10
N ALA A 362 40.50 25.82 -20.88
CA ALA A 362 41.85 25.52 -20.38
C ALA A 362 42.52 24.38 -21.21
N GLN A 363 41.79 23.31 -21.49
CA GLN A 363 42.27 22.21 -22.32
C GLN A 363 42.56 22.67 -23.76
N LEU A 364 41.71 23.55 -24.30
CA LEU A 364 41.93 24.15 -25.60
C LEU A 364 43.25 24.95 -25.65
N HIS A 365 43.47 25.81 -24.66
CA HIS A 365 44.71 26.60 -24.52
C HIS A 365 45.95 25.69 -24.39
N GLU A 366 45.84 24.61 -23.65
CA GLU A 366 46.92 23.63 -23.53
C GLU A 366 47.29 23.00 -24.89
N ARG A 367 46.28 22.57 -25.67
CA ARG A 367 46.48 22.05 -27.05
C ARG A 367 47.09 23.08 -28.01
N LEU A 368 46.79 24.37 -27.80
CA LEU A 368 47.31 25.47 -28.60
C LEU A 368 48.71 25.95 -28.14
N GLY A 369 49.29 25.33 -27.12
CA GLY A 369 50.59 25.70 -26.58
C GLY A 369 50.59 26.99 -25.80
N ASN A 370 49.49 27.41 -25.24
CA ASN A 370 49.35 28.60 -24.36
C ASN A 370 49.20 28.20 -22.88
N PRO A 371 50.28 27.89 -22.16
CA PRO A 371 50.23 27.38 -20.80
C PRO A 371 49.70 28.44 -19.78
N ASP A 372 49.90 29.74 -20.05
CA ASP A 372 49.43 30.77 -19.17
C ASP A 372 47.92 30.96 -19.25
N GLY A 373 47.37 30.87 -20.45
CA GLY A 373 45.91 30.79 -20.66
C GLY A 373 45.31 29.57 -20.01
N ALA A 374 45.89 28.41 -20.24
CA ALA A 374 45.41 27.17 -19.63
C ALA A 374 45.38 27.22 -18.10
N ARG A 375 46.46 27.70 -17.47
CA ARG A 375 46.59 27.83 -16.02
C ARG A 375 45.54 28.74 -15.42
N ARG A 376 45.24 29.88 -16.08
CA ARG A 376 44.18 30.80 -15.64
C ARG A 376 42.82 30.16 -15.65
N HIS A 377 42.45 29.46 -16.71
CA HIS A 377 41.15 28.83 -16.84
C HIS A 377 40.99 27.57 -15.98
N TYR A 378 42.05 26.78 -15.74
CA TYR A 378 42.02 25.69 -14.75
C TYR A 378 41.73 26.22 -13.33
N ARG A 379 42.36 27.34 -12.94
CA ARG A 379 42.09 27.98 -11.64
C ARG A 379 40.66 28.44 -11.56
N ALA A 380 40.13 29.17 -12.55
CA ALA A 380 38.75 29.64 -12.59
C ALA A 380 37.75 28.46 -12.59
N SER A 381 38.04 27.36 -13.26
CA SER A 381 37.23 26.14 -13.21
C SER A 381 37.17 25.53 -11.80
N LEU A 382 38.30 25.49 -11.10
CA LEU A 382 38.37 25.05 -9.70
C LEU A 382 37.57 25.93 -8.76
N ASP A 383 37.74 27.26 -8.91
CA ASP A 383 37.02 28.24 -8.09
C ASP A 383 35.49 28.09 -8.27
N CYS A 384 35.00 27.98 -9.50
CA CYS A 384 33.59 27.74 -9.79
C CYS A 384 33.09 26.40 -9.18
N ALA A 385 33.90 25.33 -9.23
CA ALA A 385 33.54 24.06 -8.66
C ALA A 385 33.46 24.11 -7.12
N LEU A 386 34.38 24.79 -6.47
CA LEU A 386 34.38 25.02 -5.02
C LEU A 386 33.16 25.82 -4.57
N GLU A 387 32.80 26.88 -5.29
CA GLU A 387 31.60 27.67 -5.00
C GLU A 387 30.32 26.82 -5.04
N ILE A 388 30.20 25.89 -5.98
CA ILE A 388 29.07 24.96 -6.07
C ILE A 388 29.06 24.03 -4.85
N LEU A 389 30.21 23.51 -4.43
CA LEU A 389 30.31 22.62 -3.28
C LEU A 389 30.00 23.36 -1.97
N ASP A 390 30.51 24.57 -1.80
CA ASP A 390 30.25 25.38 -0.62
C ASP A 390 28.79 25.86 -0.56
N GLY A 391 28.21 26.29 -1.67
CA GLY A 391 26.80 26.62 -1.79
C GLY A 391 25.87 25.44 -1.52
N GLY A 392 26.23 24.23 -1.94
CA GLY A 392 25.54 22.98 -1.63
C GLY A 392 25.70 22.58 -0.16
N GLY A 393 26.88 22.79 0.43
CA GLY A 393 27.15 22.52 1.85
C GLY A 393 26.40 23.46 2.79
N ALA A 394 26.22 24.73 2.41
CA ALA A 394 25.43 25.70 3.18
C ALA A 394 23.93 25.33 3.21
N ARG A 395 23.37 24.81 2.12
CA ARG A 395 21.99 24.30 2.09
C ARG A 395 21.78 23.03 2.94
N LEU A 396 22.80 22.19 3.08
CA LEU A 396 22.76 21.00 3.94
C LEU A 396 22.92 21.35 5.44
N ARG A 397 23.55 22.49 5.78
CA ARG A 397 23.71 22.98 7.18
C ARG A 397 22.52 23.80 7.68
N LEU A 398 21.66 24.30 6.80
CA LEU A 398 20.43 25.02 7.13
C LEU A 398 19.21 24.09 7.10
N GLY A 399 19.32 22.91 7.74
CA GLY A 399 18.14 22.19 8.22
C GLY A 399 17.39 23.08 9.23
N PRO A 400 16.05 22.96 9.35
CA PRO A 400 15.27 23.89 10.17
C PRO A 400 15.81 23.92 11.59
N GLY A 401 16.35 25.08 11.99
CA GLY A 401 16.86 25.32 13.33
C GLY A 401 15.76 25.03 14.33
N ARG A 402 16.05 24.16 15.29
CA ARG A 402 15.26 24.04 16.50
C ARG A 402 15.11 25.42 17.11
N PRO A 403 13.91 25.85 17.50
CA PRO A 403 13.77 27.08 18.27
C PRO A 403 14.60 26.94 19.54
N THR A 404 15.50 27.89 19.76
CA THR A 404 16.19 28.06 21.03
C THR A 404 15.14 28.31 22.09
N GLU A 405 14.90 27.31 22.97
CA GLU A 405 14.22 27.55 24.23
C GLU A 405 14.97 28.64 24.99
N GLN A 406 14.35 29.82 25.07
CA GLN A 406 14.71 30.84 26.04
C GLN A 406 14.53 30.23 27.45
N ARG A 407 15.62 29.92 28.12
CA ARG A 407 15.65 29.67 29.56
C ARG A 407 15.26 30.97 30.26
N ASP A 408 14.00 31.07 30.65
CA ASP A 408 13.57 32.02 31.65
C ASP A 408 14.22 31.67 33.00
N THR A 409 15.25 32.42 33.32
CA THR A 409 15.80 32.53 34.67
C THR A 409 14.88 33.44 35.47
N ASN A 410 13.88 32.92 36.09
CA ASN A 410 13.24 33.64 37.22
C ASN A 410 13.43 32.81 38.48
N GLY A 411 14.34 33.34 39.32
CA GLY A 411 14.63 32.83 40.64
C GLY A 411 13.46 33.00 41.62
N PHE A 412 13.32 32.04 42.50
CA PHE A 412 12.67 32.20 43.80
C PHE A 412 13.70 31.96 44.90
N PRO A 413 13.81 32.86 45.86
CA PRO A 413 14.28 32.59 47.22
C PRO A 413 13.13 32.75 48.21
N PRO A 414 13.32 32.48 49.49
CA PRO A 414 13.96 31.34 50.20
C PRO A 414 12.94 30.31 50.71
#